data_df87ce83941a7dc5f6343eca0d337d0b
#
_entry.id   df87ce83941a7dc5f6343eca0d337d0b
#
_cell.length_a   1.000
_cell.length_b   1.000
_cell.length_c   1.000
_cell.angle_alpha   90.00
_cell.angle_beta   90.00
_cell.angle_gamma   90.00
#
_symmetry.space_group_name_H-M   'P 1'
#
loop_
_entity.id
_entity.type
_entity.pdbx_description
1 polymer ?
#
loop_
_entity_poly.entity_id
_entity_poly.type
_entity_poly.pdbx_seq_one_letter_code
_entity_poly.pdbx_strand_id
1 'polypeptide(L)'
;MEIKQFLCLARYEAEGGFRVAAMHFDGEILGSWARLHGAGKGRALSLNAVRYRNKSPARPLDIFMAPVEAAVPKPPQNENLLVAERPRWRKVGTYPRELLGDLCSSPLELWSDKTSTKAGSYDRVLAPEAMELDSSLVLIELDRYIVDVTRRPVSDEHVVRVRFSHLEREYRLLLCEDVMRRRYARYSVGEYEIKRPTAACITLGPPGKQGRIKRIAALIPLDD
;
A
#
# COMPACT_ATOMS: atom_id res chain seq x y z
N MET A 1 -8.14 7.40 -23.31
CA MET A 1 -7.72 6.12 -22.72
C MET A 1 -6.35 5.75 -23.29
N GLU A 2 -5.37 5.59 -22.46
CA GLU A 2 -3.97 5.28 -22.81
C GLU A 2 -3.54 4.02 -22.07
N ILE A 3 -2.81 3.11 -22.70
CA ILE A 3 -2.25 1.95 -22.03
C ILE A 3 -0.90 2.35 -21.44
N LYS A 4 -0.80 2.29 -20.11
CA LYS A 4 0.44 2.59 -19.39
C LYS A 4 0.99 1.36 -18.70
N GLN A 5 2.31 1.32 -18.53
CA GLN A 5 2.99 0.24 -17.84
C GLN A 5 3.37 0.66 -16.43
N PHE A 6 3.27 -0.29 -15.50
CA PHE A 6 3.47 -0.07 -14.08
C PHE A 6 4.22 -1.22 -13.43
N LEU A 7 5.00 -0.90 -12.41
CA LEU A 7 5.47 -1.84 -11.39
C LEU A 7 4.48 -1.85 -10.23
N CYS A 8 3.87 -2.99 -9.94
CA CYS A 8 3.00 -3.17 -8.78
C CYS A 8 3.83 -3.22 -7.49
N LEU A 9 3.53 -2.38 -6.52
CA LEU A 9 4.16 -2.39 -5.20
C LEU A 9 3.19 -2.80 -4.09
N ALA A 10 1.88 -2.61 -4.29
CA ALA A 10 0.88 -3.13 -3.38
C ALA A 10 -0.48 -3.28 -4.07
N ARG A 11 -1.21 -4.33 -3.69
CA ARG A 11 -2.64 -4.44 -3.89
C ARG A 11 -3.30 -4.67 -2.53
N TYR A 12 -4.19 -3.80 -2.13
CA TYR A 12 -4.78 -3.84 -0.80
C TYR A 12 -6.28 -3.58 -0.82
N GLU A 13 -6.96 -4.11 0.18
CA GLU A 13 -8.41 -3.92 0.34
C GLU A 13 -8.74 -2.46 0.67
N ALA A 14 -9.79 -1.96 0.05
CA ALA A 14 -10.41 -0.68 0.32
C ALA A 14 -11.93 -0.85 0.37
N GLU A 15 -12.64 0.15 0.87
CA GLU A 15 -14.11 0.11 0.86
C GLU A 15 -14.62 -0.09 -0.57
N GLY A 16 -15.36 -1.19 -0.77
CA GLY A 16 -15.95 -1.56 -2.05
C GLY A 16 -15.04 -2.32 -3.03
N GLY A 17 -13.82 -2.73 -2.63
CA GLY A 17 -12.93 -3.50 -3.50
C GLY A 17 -11.44 -3.32 -3.19
N PHE A 18 -10.65 -3.01 -4.22
CA PHE A 18 -9.19 -2.94 -4.14
C PHE A 18 -8.65 -1.60 -4.63
N ARG A 19 -7.46 -1.27 -4.16
CA ARG A 19 -6.57 -0.26 -4.73
C ARG A 19 -5.22 -0.87 -5.02
N VAL A 20 -4.52 -0.30 -5.98
CA VAL A 20 -3.16 -0.71 -6.34
C VAL A 20 -2.24 0.50 -6.21
N ALA A 21 -1.19 0.35 -5.40
CA ALA A 21 -0.07 1.27 -5.38
C ALA A 21 0.99 0.72 -6.33
N ALA A 22 1.47 1.57 -7.23
CA ALA A 22 2.40 1.21 -8.28
C ALA A 22 3.34 2.38 -8.58
N MET A 23 4.39 2.13 -9.35
CA MET A 23 5.19 3.16 -10.00
C MET A 23 5.04 3.05 -11.51
N HIS A 24 5.06 4.18 -12.21
CA HIS A 24 5.19 4.19 -13.66
C HIS A 24 6.48 3.47 -14.06
N PHE A 25 6.43 2.70 -15.13
CA PHE A 25 7.57 1.95 -15.63
C PHE A 25 7.59 2.00 -17.17
N ASP A 26 8.64 2.53 -17.76
CA ASP A 26 8.74 2.64 -19.23
C ASP A 26 9.46 1.44 -19.89
N GLY A 27 9.90 0.48 -19.09
CA GLY A 27 10.68 -0.69 -19.49
C GLY A 27 12.11 -0.67 -18.95
N GLU A 28 12.65 0.49 -18.62
CA GLU A 28 13.98 0.67 -18.08
C GLU A 28 14.00 1.53 -16.82
N ILE A 29 13.24 2.63 -16.83
CA ILE A 29 13.24 3.64 -15.75
C ILE A 29 11.94 3.57 -14.99
N LEU A 30 12.05 3.64 -13.65
CA LEU A 30 10.93 3.83 -12.77
C LEU A 30 10.63 5.32 -12.60
N GLY A 31 9.39 5.68 -12.85
CA GLY A 31 8.89 7.04 -12.73
C GLY A 31 8.20 7.31 -11.38
N SER A 32 7.29 8.26 -11.39
CA SER A 32 6.53 8.67 -10.21
C SER A 32 5.57 7.60 -9.72
N TRP A 33 5.10 7.76 -8.48
CA TRP A 33 4.03 6.98 -7.91
C TRP A 33 2.73 7.06 -8.73
N ALA A 34 2.00 5.96 -8.74
CA ALA A 34 0.67 5.84 -9.30
C ALA A 34 -0.24 5.08 -8.33
N ARG A 35 -1.41 5.62 -8.03
CA ARG A 35 -2.46 4.95 -7.28
C ARG A 35 -3.61 4.64 -8.22
N LEU A 36 -3.78 3.37 -8.58
CA LEU A 36 -4.81 2.95 -9.51
C LEU A 36 -6.13 2.72 -8.77
N HIS A 37 -7.19 3.29 -9.30
CA HIS A 37 -8.54 3.10 -8.77
C HIS A 37 -9.61 3.16 -9.88
N GLY A 38 -10.81 2.67 -9.57
CA GLY A 38 -11.94 2.62 -10.49
C GLY A 38 -12.85 3.84 -10.41
N ALA A 39 -13.85 3.88 -11.27
CA ALA A 39 -14.87 4.92 -11.32
C ALA A 39 -16.01 4.75 -10.28
N GLY A 40 -16.13 3.56 -9.66
CA GLY A 40 -17.22 3.23 -8.75
C GLY A 40 -17.23 4.02 -7.44
N LYS A 41 -18.28 3.85 -6.64
CA LYS A 41 -18.40 4.43 -5.30
C LYS A 41 -17.21 4.02 -4.45
N GLY A 42 -16.60 4.97 -3.74
CA GLY A 42 -15.35 4.73 -2.98
C GLY A 42 -14.10 4.62 -3.85
N ARG A 43 -14.23 4.71 -5.18
CA ARG A 43 -13.15 4.61 -6.16
C ARG A 43 -12.32 3.33 -6.06
N ALA A 44 -12.88 2.25 -5.53
CA ALA A 44 -12.23 0.96 -5.48
C ALA A 44 -12.33 0.24 -6.84
N LEU A 45 -11.32 -0.56 -7.15
CA LEU A 45 -11.31 -1.48 -8.27
C LEU A 45 -12.04 -2.76 -7.89
N SER A 46 -12.86 -3.30 -8.78
CA SER A 46 -13.45 -4.62 -8.59
C SER A 46 -12.36 -5.70 -8.59
N LEU A 47 -12.66 -6.86 -7.99
CA LEU A 47 -11.72 -8.00 -8.04
C LEU A 47 -11.41 -8.41 -9.49
N ASN A 48 -12.37 -8.24 -10.41
CA ASN A 48 -12.18 -8.53 -11.81
C ASN A 48 -11.27 -7.52 -12.51
N ALA A 49 -11.31 -6.25 -12.10
CA ALA A 49 -10.47 -5.20 -12.67
C ALA A 49 -8.98 -5.41 -12.32
N VAL A 50 -8.69 -5.91 -11.11
CA VAL A 50 -7.30 -6.17 -10.65
C VAL A 50 -6.78 -7.55 -11.03
N ARG A 51 -7.48 -8.29 -11.92
CA ARG A 51 -7.06 -9.58 -12.44
C ARG A 51 -6.55 -9.47 -13.88
N TYR A 52 -5.51 -10.20 -14.16
CA TYR A 52 -5.00 -10.40 -15.51
C TYR A 52 -5.94 -11.29 -16.35
N ARG A 53 -5.64 -11.43 -17.66
CA ARG A 53 -6.40 -12.31 -18.57
C ARG A 53 -6.43 -13.77 -18.09
N ASN A 54 -5.36 -14.26 -17.45
CA ASN A 54 -5.27 -15.60 -16.87
C ASN A 54 -6.00 -15.75 -15.51
N LYS A 55 -6.79 -14.74 -15.11
CA LYS A 55 -7.55 -14.65 -13.85
C LYS A 55 -6.70 -14.54 -12.58
N SER A 56 -5.36 -14.55 -12.65
CA SER A 56 -4.53 -14.27 -11.48
C SER A 56 -4.64 -12.80 -11.07
N PRO A 57 -4.68 -12.47 -9.78
CA PRO A 57 -4.69 -11.09 -9.33
C PRO A 57 -3.30 -10.47 -9.46
N ALA A 58 -3.24 -9.16 -9.64
CA ALA A 58 -1.99 -8.41 -9.57
C ALA A 58 -1.32 -8.60 -8.19
N ARG A 59 -0.01 -8.76 -8.20
CA ARG A 59 0.81 -9.00 -7.00
C ARG A 59 1.98 -8.01 -6.96
N PRO A 60 2.54 -7.72 -5.78
CA PRO A 60 3.81 -6.99 -5.72
C PRO A 60 4.87 -7.60 -6.63
N LEU A 61 5.70 -6.75 -7.21
CA LEU A 61 6.72 -7.03 -8.23
C LEU A 61 6.19 -7.39 -9.63
N ASP A 62 4.90 -7.54 -9.84
CA ASP A 62 4.38 -7.69 -11.21
C ASP A 62 4.61 -6.40 -12.01
N ILE A 63 5.21 -6.53 -13.19
CA ILE A 63 5.20 -5.49 -14.22
C ILE A 63 3.98 -5.73 -15.10
N PHE A 64 3.12 -4.73 -15.23
CA PHE A 64 1.85 -4.91 -15.92
C PHE A 64 1.41 -3.66 -16.69
N MET A 65 0.58 -3.86 -17.68
CA MET A 65 -0.07 -2.80 -18.46
C MET A 65 -1.54 -2.67 -18.05
N ALA A 66 -1.99 -1.43 -17.87
CA ALA A 66 -3.38 -1.11 -17.55
C ALA A 66 -3.88 0.09 -18.37
N PRO A 67 -5.20 0.12 -18.71
CA PRO A 67 -5.80 1.23 -19.41
C PRO A 67 -6.09 2.39 -18.46
N VAL A 68 -5.40 3.51 -18.64
CA VAL A 68 -5.60 4.76 -17.90
C VAL A 68 -6.56 5.66 -18.65
N GLU A 69 -7.59 6.13 -17.99
CA GLU A 69 -8.57 7.07 -18.54
C GLU A 69 -8.17 8.51 -18.27
N ALA A 70 -7.77 8.80 -17.03
CA ALA A 70 -7.42 10.15 -16.61
C ALA A 70 -6.53 10.15 -15.36
N ALA A 71 -5.71 11.20 -15.19
CA ALA A 71 -5.20 11.61 -13.91
C ALA A 71 -6.32 12.32 -13.13
N VAL A 72 -6.52 11.95 -11.87
CA VAL A 72 -7.57 12.49 -11.00
C VAL A 72 -7.01 12.85 -9.63
N PRO A 73 -6.04 13.78 -9.60
CA PRO A 73 -5.38 14.18 -8.37
C PRO A 73 -6.39 14.69 -7.35
N LYS A 74 -6.17 14.32 -6.10
CA LYS A 74 -6.95 14.80 -4.96
C LYS A 74 -6.08 14.81 -3.73
N PRO A 75 -5.56 15.96 -3.30
CA PRO A 75 -4.64 16.02 -2.16
C PRO A 75 -5.10 15.20 -0.95
N PRO A 76 -4.19 14.49 -0.33
CA PRO A 76 -2.77 14.27 -0.64
C PRO A 76 -2.50 13.16 -1.69
N GLN A 77 -3.52 12.68 -2.36
CA GLN A 77 -3.46 11.57 -3.33
C GLN A 77 -3.31 12.13 -4.75
N ASN A 78 -2.22 12.89 -4.98
CA ASN A 78 -1.96 13.52 -6.27
C ASN A 78 -1.58 12.50 -7.35
N GLU A 79 -1.12 11.33 -6.93
CA GLU A 79 -0.77 10.18 -7.76
C GLU A 79 -1.96 9.36 -8.26
N ASN A 80 -3.20 9.78 -8.00
CA ASN A 80 -4.39 9.03 -8.39
C ASN A 80 -4.59 8.98 -9.90
N LEU A 81 -4.77 7.76 -10.41
CA LEU A 81 -5.13 7.47 -11.80
C LEU A 81 -6.44 6.69 -11.86
N LEU A 82 -7.37 7.18 -12.65
CA LEU A 82 -8.58 6.47 -13.01
C LEU A 82 -8.24 5.45 -14.10
N VAL A 83 -8.53 4.18 -13.86
CA VAL A 83 -8.29 3.11 -14.83
C VAL A 83 -9.61 2.48 -15.27
N ALA A 84 -9.70 2.15 -16.56
CA ALA A 84 -10.83 1.43 -17.10
C ALA A 84 -10.81 -0.04 -16.65
N GLU A 85 -12.00 -0.62 -16.53
CA GLU A 85 -12.11 -2.07 -16.27
C GLU A 85 -11.77 -2.92 -17.49
N ARG A 86 -11.81 -2.31 -18.69
CA ARG A 86 -11.48 -2.95 -19.96
C ARG A 86 -10.63 -2.04 -20.84
N PRO A 87 -9.68 -2.58 -21.62
CA PRO A 87 -9.30 -3.98 -21.66
C PRO A 87 -8.68 -4.44 -20.32
N ARG A 88 -8.73 -5.75 -20.06
CA ARG A 88 -8.13 -6.32 -18.84
C ARG A 88 -6.63 -6.06 -18.80
N TRP A 89 -6.12 -5.90 -17.61
CA TRP A 89 -4.69 -5.75 -17.35
C TRP A 89 -3.90 -6.93 -17.90
N ARG A 90 -2.69 -6.67 -18.33
CA ARG A 90 -1.78 -7.67 -18.87
C ARG A 90 -0.45 -7.64 -18.11
N LYS A 91 -0.12 -8.73 -17.42
CA LYS A 91 1.22 -8.91 -16.88
C LYS A 91 2.20 -9.04 -18.05
N VAL A 92 3.30 -8.29 -18.01
CA VAL A 92 4.35 -8.28 -19.03
C VAL A 92 5.70 -8.74 -18.49
N GLY A 93 5.88 -8.78 -17.18
CA GLY A 93 7.10 -9.24 -16.54
C GLY A 93 6.99 -9.30 -15.02
N THR A 94 8.12 -9.52 -14.38
CA THR A 94 8.31 -9.45 -12.94
C THR A 94 9.57 -8.64 -12.68
N TYR A 95 9.49 -7.66 -11.81
CA TYR A 95 10.63 -6.83 -11.40
C TYR A 95 11.59 -7.65 -10.55
N PRO A 96 12.90 -7.55 -10.77
CA PRO A 96 13.89 -8.25 -9.96
C PRO A 96 13.79 -7.82 -8.50
N ARG A 97 13.64 -8.80 -7.61
CA ARG A 97 13.44 -8.55 -6.17
C ARG A 97 14.65 -7.87 -5.54
N GLU A 98 15.84 -8.27 -5.96
CA GLU A 98 17.13 -7.75 -5.51
C GLU A 98 17.32 -6.24 -5.80
N LEU A 99 16.60 -5.71 -6.77
CA LEU A 99 16.63 -4.28 -7.10
C LEU A 99 15.57 -3.47 -6.33
N LEU A 100 14.69 -4.13 -5.56
CA LEU A 100 13.60 -3.43 -4.88
C LEU A 100 14.11 -2.53 -3.74
N GLY A 101 15.24 -2.89 -3.11
CA GLY A 101 15.89 -2.07 -2.09
C GLY A 101 16.26 -0.68 -2.60
N ASP A 102 16.72 -0.57 -3.84
CA ASP A 102 17.11 0.70 -4.48
C ASP A 102 15.92 1.66 -4.66
N LEU A 103 14.70 1.15 -4.60
CA LEU A 103 13.48 1.96 -4.68
C LEU A 103 12.99 2.45 -3.31
N CYS A 104 13.56 1.92 -2.22
CA CYS A 104 13.19 2.33 -0.89
C CYS A 104 13.77 3.72 -0.59
N SER A 105 12.94 4.58 -0.04
CA SER A 105 13.34 5.88 0.48
C SER A 105 13.56 5.82 1.98
N SER A 106 14.32 6.74 2.53
CA SER A 106 14.54 6.86 3.97
C SER A 106 14.17 8.28 4.43
N PRO A 107 12.89 8.67 4.38
CA PRO A 107 12.45 10.00 4.81
C PRO A 107 12.64 10.15 6.32
N LEU A 108 12.95 11.36 6.79
CA LEU A 108 13.09 11.66 8.22
C LEU A 108 11.78 11.40 9.00
N GLU A 109 10.66 11.57 8.36
CA GLU A 109 9.31 11.31 8.89
C GLU A 109 8.45 10.63 7.83
N LEU A 110 7.55 9.76 8.25
CA LEU A 110 6.51 9.23 7.38
C LEU A 110 5.37 10.26 7.27
N TRP A 111 5.60 11.32 6.48
CA TRP A 111 4.79 12.54 6.29
C TRP A 111 4.81 13.48 7.51
N SER A 112 4.12 13.12 8.59
CA SER A 112 4.10 13.85 9.86
C SER A 112 3.96 12.86 11.00
N ASP A 113 4.76 13.00 12.04
CA ASP A 113 4.81 12.08 13.17
C ASP A 113 4.35 12.75 14.48
N LYS A 114 3.38 13.66 14.37
CA LYS A 114 2.88 14.45 15.53
C LYS A 114 1.76 13.74 16.29
N THR A 115 1.05 12.80 15.65
CA THR A 115 -0.17 12.23 16.24
C THR A 115 -0.30 10.73 16.06
N SER A 116 -0.99 10.12 17.03
CA SER A 116 -1.28 8.69 17.08
C SER A 116 -2.78 8.45 17.30
N THR A 117 -3.27 7.29 16.89
CA THR A 117 -4.56 6.78 17.35
C THR A 117 -4.38 6.05 18.69
N LYS A 118 -5.48 5.70 19.35
CA LYS A 118 -5.43 4.86 20.58
C LYS A 118 -4.79 3.48 20.35
N ALA A 119 -4.76 3.01 19.11
CA ALA A 119 -4.35 1.66 18.77
C ALA A 119 -3.08 1.60 17.91
N GLY A 120 -2.55 2.74 17.47
CA GLY A 120 -1.33 2.85 16.67
C GLY A 120 -0.31 3.77 17.33
N SER A 121 0.89 3.84 16.72
CA SER A 121 1.93 4.81 17.10
C SER A 121 2.33 5.56 15.84
N TYR A 122 2.35 6.90 15.91
CA TYR A 122 2.62 7.79 14.77
C TYR A 122 1.83 7.44 13.51
N ASP A 123 0.64 6.89 13.70
CA ASP A 123 -0.17 6.28 12.64
C ASP A 123 -1.16 7.26 12.01
N ARG A 124 -1.11 8.56 12.36
CA ARG A 124 -2.06 9.58 11.86
C ARG A 124 -1.35 10.83 11.35
N VAL A 125 -1.85 11.34 10.23
CA VAL A 125 -1.54 12.67 9.71
C VAL A 125 -2.79 13.53 9.81
N LEU A 126 -2.69 14.72 10.43
CA LEU A 126 -3.82 15.63 10.59
C LEU A 126 -4.30 16.19 9.24
N ALA A 127 -5.58 16.54 9.16
CA ALA A 127 -6.18 16.96 7.89
C ALA A 127 -5.49 18.14 7.23
N PRO A 128 -5.12 19.25 7.92
CA PRO A 128 -4.40 20.36 7.30
C PRO A 128 -3.06 19.91 6.71
N GLU A 129 -2.25 19.19 7.49
CA GLU A 129 -0.93 18.71 7.06
C GLU A 129 -1.05 17.75 5.87
N ALA A 130 -2.06 16.87 5.89
CA ALA A 130 -2.28 15.93 4.81
C ALA A 130 -2.60 16.59 3.47
N MET A 131 -3.18 17.79 3.46
CA MET A 131 -3.52 18.50 2.22
C MET A 131 -2.31 19.13 1.52
N GLU A 132 -1.21 19.31 2.24
CA GLU A 132 0.03 19.90 1.73
C GLU A 132 1.02 18.85 1.18
N LEU A 133 0.69 17.57 1.28
CA LEU A 133 1.58 16.49 0.86
C LEU A 133 1.53 16.27 -0.66
N ASP A 134 2.69 16.04 -1.24
CA ASP A 134 2.84 15.74 -2.67
C ASP A 134 2.41 14.33 -3.03
N SER A 135 2.58 13.38 -2.11
CA SER A 135 2.22 11.97 -2.30
C SER A 135 1.67 11.34 -1.03
N SER A 136 0.81 10.38 -1.22
CA SER A 136 0.25 9.57 -0.14
C SER A 136 0.77 8.12 -0.13
N LEU A 137 1.87 7.87 -0.84
CA LEU A 137 2.55 6.58 -0.94
C LEU A 137 4.04 6.76 -0.63
N VAL A 138 4.61 5.80 0.10
CA VAL A 138 6.05 5.71 0.35
C VAL A 138 6.46 4.25 0.43
N LEU A 139 7.65 3.93 -0.01
CA LEU A 139 8.31 2.63 0.13
C LEU A 139 9.54 2.82 1.02
N ILE A 140 9.63 2.06 2.11
CA ILE A 140 10.77 2.08 3.03
C ILE A 140 11.29 0.67 3.25
N GLU A 141 12.55 0.54 3.60
CA GLU A 141 13.15 -0.72 4.02
C GLU A 141 13.01 -0.94 5.53
N LEU A 142 12.73 -2.16 5.92
CA LEU A 142 12.68 -2.63 7.29
C LEU A 142 13.62 -3.84 7.43
N ASP A 143 14.59 -3.80 8.32
CA ASP A 143 15.46 -4.94 8.65
C ASP A 143 14.69 -6.01 9.43
N ARG A 144 13.80 -5.55 10.31
CA ARG A 144 12.95 -6.37 11.16
C ARG A 144 11.68 -5.63 11.55
N TYR A 145 10.65 -6.39 11.84
CA TYR A 145 9.37 -5.84 12.32
C TYR A 145 8.63 -6.88 13.16
N ILE A 146 7.64 -6.43 13.90
CA ILE A 146 6.75 -7.27 14.70
C ILE A 146 5.36 -7.20 14.10
N VAL A 147 4.74 -8.35 13.89
CA VAL A 147 3.33 -8.45 13.54
C VAL A 147 2.52 -8.64 14.80
N ASP A 148 1.71 -7.64 15.14
CA ASP A 148 0.79 -7.66 16.27
C ASP A 148 -0.57 -8.19 15.84
N VAL A 149 -0.99 -9.34 16.36
CA VAL A 149 -2.35 -9.86 16.19
C VAL A 149 -3.13 -9.58 17.47
N THR A 150 -4.18 -8.78 17.35
CA THR A 150 -5.05 -8.40 18.47
C THR A 150 -6.52 -8.67 18.12
N ARG A 151 -7.40 -8.70 19.11
CA ARG A 151 -8.86 -8.77 18.90
C ARG A 151 -9.50 -7.38 18.98
N ARG A 152 -10.55 -7.16 18.21
CA ARG A 152 -11.39 -5.99 18.43
C ARG A 152 -12.19 -6.16 19.70
N PRO A 153 -12.33 -5.09 20.53
CA PRO A 153 -13.09 -5.18 21.79
C PRO A 153 -14.57 -5.60 21.63
N VAL A 154 -15.15 -5.35 20.45
CA VAL A 154 -16.62 -5.52 20.21
C VAL A 154 -16.92 -6.67 19.23
N SER A 155 -15.91 -7.26 18.64
CA SER A 155 -16.06 -8.39 17.71
C SER A 155 -14.88 -9.35 17.85
N ASP A 156 -15.09 -10.62 17.51
CA ASP A 156 -14.03 -11.64 17.54
C ASP A 156 -13.04 -11.47 16.35
N GLU A 157 -13.15 -10.39 15.60
CA GLU A 157 -12.31 -10.13 14.44
C GLU A 157 -10.88 -9.79 14.85
N HIS A 158 -9.91 -10.52 14.29
CA HIS A 158 -8.51 -10.20 14.49
C HIS A 158 -8.12 -8.93 13.72
N VAL A 159 -7.38 -8.07 14.40
CA VAL A 159 -6.76 -6.88 13.81
C VAL A 159 -5.26 -7.11 13.77
N VAL A 160 -4.69 -6.97 12.59
CA VAL A 160 -3.25 -7.16 12.37
C VAL A 160 -2.59 -5.80 12.19
N ARG A 161 -1.58 -5.52 12.99
CA ARG A 161 -0.73 -4.34 12.87
C ARG A 161 0.72 -4.75 12.70
N VAL A 162 1.50 -3.84 12.15
CA VAL A 162 2.95 -3.99 12.01
C VAL A 162 3.62 -2.92 12.86
N ARG A 163 4.49 -3.34 13.76
CA ARG A 163 5.33 -2.48 14.58
C ARG A 163 6.75 -2.56 14.08
N PHE A 164 7.37 -1.43 13.84
CA PHE A 164 8.74 -1.34 13.31
C PHE A 164 9.39 -0.03 13.74
N SER A 165 10.71 -0.03 13.77
CA SER A 165 11.49 1.18 13.95
C SER A 165 11.87 1.75 12.58
N HIS A 166 11.71 3.05 12.43
CA HIS A 166 12.23 3.80 11.29
C HIS A 166 12.94 5.04 11.85
N LEU A 167 14.26 5.10 11.63
CA LEU A 167 15.15 6.01 12.34
C LEU A 167 14.97 5.85 13.87
N GLU A 168 14.69 6.92 14.60
CA GLU A 168 14.56 6.91 16.06
C GLU A 168 13.13 6.70 16.56
N ARG A 169 12.15 6.40 15.67
CA ARG A 169 10.72 6.31 16.00
C ARG A 169 10.17 4.90 15.83
N GLU A 170 9.34 4.49 16.77
CA GLU A 170 8.61 3.22 16.69
C GLU A 170 7.19 3.46 16.16
N TYR A 171 6.93 2.96 14.97
CA TYR A 171 5.62 3.00 14.33
C TYR A 171 4.82 1.74 14.64
N ARG A 172 3.50 1.88 14.74
CA ARG A 172 2.56 0.76 14.82
C ARG A 172 1.40 1.01 13.89
N LEU A 173 1.44 0.44 12.68
CA LEU A 173 0.53 0.72 11.58
C LEU A 173 -0.40 -0.46 11.28
N LEU A 174 -1.64 -0.17 10.86
CA LEU A 174 -2.60 -1.18 10.44
C LEU A 174 -2.15 -1.85 9.14
N LEU A 175 -2.14 -3.20 9.10
CA LEU A 175 -1.92 -3.96 7.88
C LEU A 175 -3.22 -4.05 7.06
N CYS A 176 -3.19 -3.56 5.82
CA CYS A 176 -4.35 -3.60 4.91
C CYS A 176 -4.12 -4.46 3.65
N GLU A 177 -2.94 -5.05 3.47
CA GLU A 177 -2.69 -6.05 2.45
C GLU A 177 -3.51 -7.32 2.76
N ASP A 178 -4.30 -7.78 1.78
CA ASP A 178 -5.34 -8.77 2.01
C ASP A 178 -4.79 -10.18 2.29
N VAL A 179 -3.73 -10.60 1.62
CA VAL A 179 -3.16 -11.97 1.75
C VAL A 179 -2.48 -12.12 3.11
N MET A 180 -1.58 -11.20 3.45
CA MET A 180 -0.86 -11.22 4.72
C MET A 180 -1.81 -11.04 5.90
N ARG A 181 -2.75 -10.08 5.80
CA ARG A 181 -3.76 -9.85 6.83
C ARG A 181 -4.58 -11.11 7.11
N ARG A 182 -5.06 -11.82 6.06
CA ARG A 182 -5.79 -13.07 6.21
C ARG A 182 -4.92 -14.20 6.77
N ARG A 183 -3.64 -14.24 6.41
CA ARG A 183 -2.69 -15.22 6.95
C ARG A 183 -2.54 -15.02 8.47
N TYR A 184 -2.19 -13.80 8.89
CA TYR A 184 -1.97 -13.51 10.31
C TYR A 184 -3.26 -13.48 11.13
N ALA A 185 -4.42 -13.19 10.54
CA ALA A 185 -5.71 -13.28 11.23
C ALA A 185 -6.07 -14.71 11.69
N ARG A 186 -5.36 -15.74 11.20
CA ARG A 186 -5.49 -17.14 11.65
C ARG A 186 -4.53 -17.49 12.78
N TYR A 187 -3.62 -16.60 13.13
CA TYR A 187 -2.67 -16.81 14.21
C TYR A 187 -3.34 -16.47 15.55
N SER A 188 -2.83 -17.05 16.62
CA SER A 188 -3.25 -16.65 17.98
C SER A 188 -2.97 -15.17 18.21
N VAL A 189 -3.74 -14.55 19.13
CA VAL A 189 -3.41 -13.21 19.62
C VAL A 189 -2.01 -13.22 20.20
N GLY A 190 -1.16 -12.29 19.77
CA GLY A 190 0.23 -12.24 20.17
C GLY A 190 1.10 -11.40 19.23
N GLU A 191 2.37 -11.38 19.54
CA GLU A 191 3.41 -10.68 18.79
C GLU A 191 4.31 -11.70 18.07
N TYR A 192 4.58 -11.45 16.79
CA TYR A 192 5.38 -12.32 15.93
C TYR A 192 6.52 -11.52 15.33
N GLU A 193 7.72 -11.74 15.81
CA GLU A 193 8.92 -11.06 15.31
C GLU A 193 9.33 -11.66 13.95
N ILE A 194 9.59 -10.79 12.98
CA ILE A 194 10.09 -11.11 11.65
C ILE A 194 11.45 -10.43 11.48
N LYS A 195 12.50 -11.23 11.35
CA LYS A 195 13.89 -10.80 11.13
C LYS A 195 14.26 -11.06 9.69
N ARG A 196 13.75 -10.21 8.82
CA ARG A 196 13.93 -10.36 7.38
C ARG A 196 13.86 -8.99 6.71
N PRO A 197 14.89 -8.61 5.91
CA PRO A 197 14.84 -7.40 5.12
C PRO A 197 13.58 -7.37 4.24
N THR A 198 12.81 -6.30 4.36
CA THR A 198 11.48 -6.22 3.77
C THR A 198 11.19 -4.79 3.32
N ALA A 199 10.80 -4.60 2.07
CA ALA A 199 10.25 -3.34 1.62
C ALA A 199 8.79 -3.21 2.08
N ALA A 200 8.49 -2.16 2.84
CA ALA A 200 7.14 -1.83 3.29
C ALA A 200 6.55 -0.70 2.44
N CYS A 201 5.53 -1.02 1.67
CA CYS A 201 4.73 -0.02 0.98
C CYS A 201 3.70 0.55 1.96
N ILE A 202 3.82 1.83 2.28
CA ILE A 202 2.93 2.53 3.22
C ILE A 202 2.03 3.47 2.46
N THR A 203 0.78 3.58 2.89
CA THR A 203 -0.25 4.41 2.25
C THR A 203 -1.01 5.23 3.27
N LEU A 204 -1.43 6.44 2.88
CA LEU A 204 -2.44 7.19 3.62
C LEU A 204 -3.84 6.70 3.23
N GLY A 205 -4.61 6.32 4.24
CA GLY A 205 -5.99 5.88 4.10
C GLY A 205 -6.95 7.00 3.66
N PRO A 206 -8.26 6.70 3.55
CA PRO A 206 -9.28 7.70 3.25
C PRO A 206 -9.34 8.78 4.33
N PRO A 207 -9.89 9.95 4.00
CA PRO A 207 -10.08 11.00 4.99
C PRO A 207 -11.01 10.54 6.11
N GLY A 208 -10.60 10.76 7.35
CA GLY A 208 -11.40 10.57 8.55
C GLY A 208 -11.66 11.90 9.25
N LYS A 209 -12.44 11.88 10.34
CA LYS A 209 -12.79 13.08 11.12
C LYS A 209 -11.57 13.85 11.64
N GLN A 210 -10.48 13.15 11.92
CA GLN A 210 -9.27 13.72 12.54
C GLN A 210 -8.03 13.62 11.63
N GLY A 211 -8.20 13.43 10.33
CA GLY A 211 -7.09 13.27 9.39
C GLY A 211 -7.07 11.91 8.71
N ARG A 212 -5.88 11.48 8.29
CA ARG A 212 -5.67 10.23 7.55
C ARG A 212 -4.81 9.26 8.34
N ILE A 213 -5.13 7.98 8.24
CA ILE A 213 -4.39 6.92 8.94
C ILE A 213 -3.34 6.34 8.00
N LYS A 214 -2.10 6.25 8.46
CA LYS A 214 -1.02 5.52 7.80
C LYS A 214 -1.29 4.03 7.92
N ARG A 215 -1.07 3.28 6.83
CA ARG A 215 -1.35 1.84 6.76
C ARG A 215 -0.26 1.13 5.97
N ILE A 216 0.04 -0.09 6.34
CA ILE A 216 0.89 -0.97 5.53
C ILE A 216 0.03 -1.53 4.40
N ALA A 217 0.35 -1.16 3.17
CA ALA A 217 -0.32 -1.62 1.95
C ALA A 217 0.26 -2.94 1.43
N ALA A 218 1.57 -3.17 1.62
CA ALA A 218 2.24 -4.43 1.37
C ALA A 218 3.54 -4.54 2.18
N LEU A 219 3.95 -5.79 2.44
CA LEU A 219 5.25 -6.16 2.95
C LEU A 219 5.89 -7.09 1.92
N ILE A 220 6.97 -6.67 1.30
CA ILE A 220 7.63 -7.37 0.20
C ILE A 220 9.02 -7.78 0.68
N PRO A 221 9.28 -9.06 1.00
CA PRO A 221 10.63 -9.50 1.35
C PRO A 221 11.63 -9.14 0.26
N LEU A 222 12.83 -8.70 0.66
CA LEU A 222 13.92 -8.34 -0.28
C LEU A 222 14.80 -9.55 -0.63
N ASP A 223 14.78 -10.58 0.18
CA ASP A 223 15.41 -11.89 -0.04
C ASP A 223 14.37 -12.96 -0.42
N ASP A 224 14.83 -14.10 -0.94
CA ASP A 224 13.99 -15.26 -1.32
C ASP A 224 13.56 -16.12 -0.12
#